data_8ff9c9e3351497fdc2cc736b1e7ebefb
#
_entry.id   8ff9c9e3351497fdc2cc736b1e7ebefb
#
_cell.length_a   1.000
_cell.length_b   1.000
_cell.length_c   1.000
_cell.angle_alpha   90.00
_cell.angle_beta   90.00
_cell.angle_gamma   90.00
#
_symmetry.space_group_name_H-M   'P 1'
#
loop_
_entity.id
_entity.type
_entity.pdbx_description
1 polymer ?
#
loop_
_entity_poly.entity_id
_entity_poly.type
_entity_poly.pdbx_seq_one_letter_code
_entity_poly.pdbx_strand_id
1 'polypeptide(L)'
;NDVATLGGEYVMLNFGLVGEPSNYDLCPTILSGVNPYGTSAAGQLLFTIDRTSCSAAVPRNPDRFADDNGQYGVKFTYFSPDLNNTEFGLYFLNYHSRLPLLSGVAVTNSNAFSGRYFAEYPEDIELYGFSFNTTLEGSGIALQGEISYRPNQPLQIDDVELLFSVLSPLNAVIPQPVNRFISRLGSYAP
;
A
#
# COMPACT_ATOMS: atom_id res chain seq x y z
N ASN A 1 -10.28 -11.26 4.00
CA ASN A 1 -9.28 -10.51 4.79
C ASN A 1 -9.04 -9.18 4.09
N ASP A 2 -9.30 -8.10 4.79
CA ASP A 2 -9.05 -6.75 4.29
C ASP A 2 -7.54 -6.49 4.36
N VAL A 3 -6.90 -6.27 3.21
CA VAL A 3 -5.45 -6.01 3.10
C VAL A 3 -4.99 -4.79 3.90
N ALA A 4 -5.92 -3.89 4.22
CA ALA A 4 -5.65 -2.67 4.99
C ALA A 4 -5.87 -2.83 6.50
N THR A 5 -6.39 -3.96 6.99
CA THR A 5 -6.56 -4.17 8.43
C THR A 5 -5.23 -4.46 9.12
N LEU A 6 -4.95 -3.69 10.15
CA LEU A 6 -3.89 -3.99 11.11
C LEU A 6 -4.11 -5.40 11.68
N GLY A 7 -3.16 -6.30 11.49
CA GLY A 7 -3.22 -7.68 11.99
C GLY A 7 -3.56 -8.76 10.95
N GLY A 8 -3.75 -8.41 9.68
CA GLY A 8 -3.82 -9.42 8.61
C GLY A 8 -2.43 -10.03 8.37
N GLU A 9 -2.28 -11.34 8.56
CA GLU A 9 -0.97 -12.02 8.44
C GLU A 9 -0.61 -12.35 6.99
N TYR A 10 -1.61 -12.53 6.14
CA TYR A 10 -1.43 -12.89 4.72
C TYR A 10 -2.68 -12.59 3.89
N VAL A 11 -2.49 -12.51 2.59
CA VAL A 11 -3.55 -12.46 1.57
C VAL A 11 -3.54 -13.76 0.78
N MET A 12 -4.69 -14.39 0.65
CA MET A 12 -4.85 -15.57 -0.20
C MET A 12 -5.13 -15.15 -1.64
N LEU A 13 -4.35 -15.68 -2.57
CA LEU A 13 -4.68 -15.66 -3.99
C LEU A 13 -5.76 -16.70 -4.28
N ASN A 14 -6.94 -16.48 -3.74
CA ASN A 14 -8.02 -17.41 -3.87
C ASN A 14 -8.88 -17.10 -5.10
N PHE A 15 -8.60 -17.74 -6.21
CA PHE A 15 -9.46 -17.73 -7.40
C PHE A 15 -10.62 -18.75 -7.29
N GLY A 16 -11.05 -19.07 -6.08
CA GLY A 16 -12.11 -20.03 -5.80
C GLY A 16 -11.67 -21.51 -5.85
N LEU A 17 -10.38 -21.78 -6.02
CA LEU A 17 -9.83 -23.13 -6.22
C LEU A 17 -9.06 -23.66 -5.02
N VAL A 18 -8.66 -22.79 -4.10
CA VAL A 18 -7.78 -23.16 -2.97
C VAL A 18 -8.35 -22.58 -1.69
N GLY A 19 -8.49 -23.40 -0.65
CA GLY A 19 -8.89 -22.96 0.69
C GLY A 19 -7.75 -22.29 1.46
N GLU A 20 -8.04 -21.74 2.63
CA GLU A 20 -7.02 -21.28 3.56
C GLU A 20 -6.21 -22.47 4.11
N PRO A 21 -4.91 -22.29 4.42
CA PRO A 21 -4.14 -23.33 5.09
C PRO A 21 -4.70 -23.60 6.48
N SER A 22 -4.68 -24.85 6.91
CA SER A 22 -5.16 -25.26 8.23
C SER A 22 -4.41 -24.58 9.38
N ASN A 23 -3.12 -24.30 9.16
CA ASN A 23 -2.26 -23.52 10.05
C ASN A 23 -1.23 -22.76 9.24
N TYR A 24 -1.37 -21.43 9.20
CA TYR A 24 -0.48 -20.55 8.45
C TYR A 24 0.98 -20.58 8.94
N ASP A 25 1.20 -20.71 10.24
CA ASP A 25 2.54 -20.74 10.83
C ASP A 25 3.39 -21.94 10.36
N LEU A 26 2.72 -23.00 9.88
CA LEU A 26 3.38 -24.18 9.32
C LEU A 26 3.75 -24.00 7.84
N CYS A 27 3.30 -22.95 7.17
CA CYS A 27 3.57 -22.74 5.75
C CYS A 27 5.06 -22.74 5.38
N PRO A 28 5.97 -22.09 6.12
CA PRO A 28 7.40 -22.16 5.82
C PRO A 28 7.93 -23.61 5.86
N THR A 29 7.50 -24.39 6.85
CA THR A 29 7.88 -25.80 7.03
C THR A 29 7.32 -26.67 5.90
N ILE A 30 6.04 -26.50 5.59
CA ILE A 30 5.34 -27.25 4.53
C ILE A 30 5.95 -26.97 3.16
N LEU A 31 6.26 -25.72 2.85
CA LEU A 31 6.86 -25.31 1.58
C LEU A 31 8.32 -25.76 1.45
N SER A 32 9.02 -25.98 2.56
CA SER A 32 10.36 -26.61 2.54
C SER A 32 10.31 -28.11 2.26
N GLY A 33 9.10 -28.70 2.19
CA GLY A 33 8.90 -30.14 1.90
C GLY A 33 8.78 -31.03 3.14
N VAL A 34 8.79 -30.45 4.34
CA VAL A 34 8.60 -31.18 5.59
C VAL A 34 7.12 -31.35 5.88
N ASN A 35 6.67 -32.57 6.08
CA ASN A 35 5.28 -32.87 6.46
C ASN A 35 5.11 -32.88 7.98
N PRO A 36 4.44 -31.87 8.58
CA PRO A 36 4.22 -31.78 10.02
C PRO A 36 3.08 -32.70 10.51
N TYR A 37 2.27 -33.26 9.60
CA TYR A 37 1.07 -34.04 9.93
C TYR A 37 1.32 -35.56 10.03
N GLY A 38 2.56 -35.99 9.83
CA GLY A 38 2.95 -37.39 9.90
C GLY A 38 2.69 -38.22 8.64
N THR A 39 2.97 -39.51 8.71
CA THR A 39 2.96 -40.43 7.55
C THR A 39 1.64 -41.15 7.30
N SER A 40 0.61 -40.93 8.11
CA SER A 40 -0.70 -41.49 7.90
C SER A 40 -1.35 -41.01 6.60
N ALA A 41 -2.28 -41.74 6.02
CA ALA A 41 -3.01 -41.34 4.81
C ALA A 41 -3.69 -39.97 4.99
N ALA A 42 -4.28 -39.71 6.16
CA ALA A 42 -4.89 -38.44 6.51
C ALA A 42 -3.84 -37.31 6.62
N GLY A 43 -2.67 -37.58 7.22
CA GLY A 43 -1.58 -36.62 7.33
C GLY A 43 -0.97 -36.27 5.97
N GLN A 44 -0.83 -37.20 5.05
CA GLN A 44 -0.38 -36.97 3.70
C GLN A 44 -1.38 -36.13 2.89
N LEU A 45 -2.68 -36.39 3.06
CA LEU A 45 -3.72 -35.59 2.40
C LEU A 45 -3.71 -34.14 2.90
N LEU A 46 -3.66 -33.92 4.22
CA LEU A 46 -3.57 -32.59 4.83
C LEU A 46 -2.32 -31.84 4.35
N PHE A 47 -1.17 -32.51 4.30
CA PHE A 47 0.07 -31.92 3.80
C PHE A 47 -0.07 -31.45 2.35
N THR A 48 -0.71 -32.24 1.48
CA THR A 48 -0.91 -31.89 0.08
C THR A 48 -1.84 -30.67 -0.08
N ILE A 49 -2.95 -30.66 0.69
CA ILE A 49 -3.90 -29.56 0.69
C ILE A 49 -3.22 -28.28 1.19
N ASP A 50 -2.60 -28.32 2.36
CA ASP A 50 -1.98 -27.14 2.96
C ASP A 50 -0.77 -26.64 2.16
N ARG A 51 -0.01 -27.52 1.52
CA ARG A 51 1.07 -27.12 0.62
C ARG A 51 0.54 -26.28 -0.55
N THR A 52 -0.60 -26.66 -1.12
CA THR A 52 -1.25 -25.88 -2.17
C THR A 52 -1.75 -24.55 -1.64
N SER A 53 -2.41 -24.56 -0.49
CA SER A 53 -2.92 -23.35 0.17
C SER A 53 -1.78 -22.38 0.54
N CYS A 54 -0.73 -22.88 1.17
CA CYS A 54 0.45 -22.08 1.51
C CYS A 54 1.14 -21.47 0.29
N SER A 55 1.21 -22.21 -0.83
CA SER A 55 1.83 -21.68 -2.06
C SER A 55 1.05 -20.54 -2.70
N ALA A 56 -0.21 -20.38 -2.36
CA ALA A 56 -1.10 -19.32 -2.82
C ALA A 56 -1.23 -18.15 -1.83
N ALA A 57 -0.60 -18.23 -0.66
CA ALA A 57 -0.61 -17.17 0.34
C ALA A 57 0.51 -16.17 0.10
N VAL A 58 0.20 -14.87 0.13
CA VAL A 58 1.18 -13.78 0.13
C VAL A 58 1.28 -13.25 1.56
N PRO A 59 2.42 -13.46 2.23
CA PRO A 59 2.63 -12.99 3.59
C PRO A 59 2.69 -11.46 3.70
N ARG A 60 2.29 -10.95 4.87
CA ARG A 60 2.48 -9.55 5.25
C ARG A 60 3.82 -9.36 5.95
N ASN A 61 4.56 -8.36 5.53
CA ASN A 61 5.71 -7.86 6.28
C ASN A 61 5.24 -6.88 7.37
N PRO A 62 6.08 -6.61 8.38
CA PRO A 62 5.84 -5.49 9.31
C PRO A 62 5.62 -4.19 8.55
N ASP A 63 4.63 -3.41 9.03
CA ASP A 63 4.32 -2.11 8.43
C ASP A 63 5.47 -1.13 8.66
N ARG A 64 5.65 -0.23 7.71
CA ARG A 64 6.64 0.86 7.77
C ARG A 64 5.94 2.12 8.25
N PHE A 65 6.09 2.41 9.52
CA PHE A 65 5.58 3.65 10.11
C PHE A 65 6.53 4.80 9.82
N ALA A 66 5.96 5.99 9.66
CA ALA A 66 6.74 7.20 9.55
C ALA A 66 7.45 7.52 10.89
N ASP A 67 8.60 8.16 10.81
CA ASP A 67 9.33 8.65 11.98
C ASP A 67 8.52 9.71 12.74
N ASP A 68 8.71 9.79 14.06
CA ASP A 68 8.05 10.80 14.89
C ASP A 68 8.59 12.22 14.64
N ASN A 69 9.77 12.35 14.02
CA ASN A 69 10.49 13.58 13.75
C ASN A 69 10.37 14.00 12.28
N GLY A 70 10.85 15.21 11.96
CA GLY A 70 10.91 15.69 10.58
C GLY A 70 9.70 16.50 10.13
N GLN A 71 8.65 16.59 10.96
CA GLN A 71 7.46 17.36 10.61
C GLN A 71 7.59 18.81 11.13
N TYR A 72 7.42 19.76 10.24
CA TYR A 72 7.47 21.20 10.58
C TYR A 72 6.64 22.02 9.61
N GLY A 73 6.28 23.22 10.03
CA GLY A 73 5.55 24.14 9.17
C GLY A 73 5.85 25.59 9.51
N VAL A 74 5.77 26.43 8.50
CA VAL A 74 5.94 27.87 8.62
C VAL A 74 4.77 28.56 7.94
N LYS A 75 4.22 29.57 8.61
CA LYS A 75 3.19 30.45 8.06
C LYS A 75 3.66 31.89 8.12
N PHE A 76 3.54 32.62 7.02
CA PHE A 76 3.65 34.07 6.95
C PHE A 76 2.30 34.68 6.65
N THR A 77 1.90 35.66 7.43
CA THR A 77 0.67 36.42 7.20
C THR A 77 1.00 37.88 6.97
N TYR A 78 0.46 38.45 5.92
CA TYR A 78 0.60 39.87 5.58
C TYR A 78 -0.79 40.51 5.46
N PHE A 79 -1.03 41.55 6.22
CA PHE A 79 -2.25 42.35 6.17
C PHE A 79 -2.00 43.68 5.44
N SER A 80 -2.80 43.95 4.41
CA SER A 80 -2.72 45.16 3.60
C SER A 80 -3.99 45.99 3.74
N PRO A 81 -3.92 47.14 4.46
CA PRO A 81 -5.06 48.07 4.55
C PRO A 81 -5.40 48.67 3.19
N ASP A 82 -4.37 48.97 2.37
CA ASP A 82 -4.53 49.63 1.06
C ASP A 82 -5.22 48.75 0.01
N LEU A 83 -5.29 47.45 0.23
CA LEU A 83 -5.96 46.48 -0.64
C LEU A 83 -7.25 45.99 0.01
N ASN A 84 -8.18 46.91 0.33
CA ASN A 84 -9.47 46.58 0.94
C ASN A 84 -9.35 45.70 2.21
N ASN A 85 -8.37 46.02 3.07
CA ASN A 85 -8.11 45.24 4.28
C ASN A 85 -7.87 43.77 4.00
N THR A 86 -7.12 43.46 2.93
CA THR A 86 -6.85 42.08 2.54
C THR A 86 -5.77 41.45 3.41
N GLU A 87 -6.04 40.26 3.89
CA GLU A 87 -5.04 39.39 4.52
C GLU A 87 -4.55 38.34 3.53
N PHE A 88 -3.24 38.24 3.38
CA PHE A 88 -2.54 37.22 2.60
C PHE A 88 -1.82 36.25 3.51
N GLY A 89 -1.88 34.96 3.18
CA GLY A 89 -1.16 33.90 3.87
C GLY A 89 -0.26 33.11 2.92
N LEU A 90 0.98 32.86 3.33
CA LEU A 90 1.90 31.94 2.68
C LEU A 90 2.20 30.81 3.67
N TYR A 91 2.17 29.57 3.19
CA TYR A 91 2.34 28.38 4.01
C TYR A 91 3.40 27.47 3.39
N PHE A 92 4.24 26.92 4.23
CA PHE A 92 5.11 25.80 3.91
C PHE A 92 4.98 24.77 5.00
N LEU A 93 4.73 23.51 4.61
CA LEU A 93 4.62 22.37 5.53
C LEU A 93 5.45 21.22 4.98
N ASN A 94 6.22 20.56 5.85
CA ASN A 94 6.78 19.24 5.63
C ASN A 94 6.14 18.30 6.65
N TYR A 95 5.46 17.25 6.19
CA TYR A 95 4.72 16.36 7.06
C TYR A 95 4.74 14.91 6.55
N HIS A 96 4.43 13.97 7.44
CA HIS A 96 4.29 12.56 7.11
C HIS A 96 2.83 12.20 6.91
N SER A 97 2.56 11.25 6.00
CA SER A 97 1.21 10.77 5.76
C SER A 97 0.66 10.04 6.98
N ARG A 98 -0.59 10.35 7.32
CA ARG A 98 -1.35 9.59 8.33
C ARG A 98 -2.18 8.46 7.69
N LEU A 99 -2.22 8.43 6.36
CA LEU A 99 -2.89 7.38 5.61
C LEU A 99 -1.84 6.41 5.09
N PRO A 100 -1.99 5.11 5.36
CA PRO A 100 -1.09 4.11 4.83
C PRO A 100 -1.32 3.93 3.33
N LEU A 101 -0.24 3.62 2.62
CA LEU A 101 -0.26 3.09 1.27
C LEU A 101 0.11 1.62 1.28
N LEU A 102 -0.49 0.84 0.40
CA LEU A 102 -0.12 -0.56 0.21
C LEU A 102 1.11 -0.65 -0.70
N SER A 103 2.13 -1.33 -0.22
CA SER A 103 3.36 -1.62 -0.94
C SER A 103 3.59 -3.12 -1.05
N GLY A 104 4.33 -3.57 -2.07
CA GLY A 104 4.58 -4.99 -2.31
C GLY A 104 6.00 -5.29 -2.77
N VAL A 105 6.47 -6.47 -2.41
CA VAL A 105 7.74 -7.06 -2.87
C VAL A 105 7.41 -8.20 -3.83
N ALA A 106 8.01 -8.16 -5.00
CA ALA A 106 7.77 -9.15 -6.05
C ALA A 106 8.19 -10.56 -5.60
N VAL A 107 7.46 -11.54 -6.11
CA VAL A 107 7.75 -12.96 -5.95
C VAL A 107 9.13 -13.28 -6.53
N THR A 108 9.93 -14.08 -5.84
CA THR A 108 11.30 -14.45 -6.24
C THR A 108 11.45 -15.92 -6.62
N ASN A 109 10.40 -16.74 -6.39
CA ASN A 109 10.42 -18.16 -6.73
C ASN A 109 9.07 -18.60 -7.31
N SER A 110 8.83 -19.90 -7.45
CA SER A 110 7.66 -20.46 -8.12
C SER A 110 6.38 -20.50 -7.26
N ASN A 111 6.33 -19.82 -6.12
CA ASN A 111 5.12 -19.73 -5.30
C ASN A 111 4.89 -18.30 -4.79
N ALA A 112 3.61 -17.96 -4.54
CA ALA A 112 3.23 -16.64 -4.08
C ALA A 112 3.75 -16.32 -2.67
N PHE A 113 4.07 -17.33 -1.87
CA PHE A 113 4.58 -17.16 -0.51
C PHE A 113 5.94 -16.46 -0.45
N SER A 114 6.69 -16.39 -1.55
CA SER A 114 7.94 -15.61 -1.63
C SER A 114 7.70 -14.10 -1.81
N GLY A 115 6.53 -13.71 -2.30
CA GLY A 115 6.11 -12.31 -2.33
C GLY A 115 5.76 -11.79 -0.94
N ARG A 116 5.67 -10.48 -0.81
CA ARG A 116 5.29 -9.81 0.45
C ARG A 116 4.45 -8.58 0.13
N TYR A 117 3.59 -8.19 1.07
CA TYR A 117 2.95 -6.90 1.08
C TYR A 117 3.06 -6.26 2.47
N PHE A 118 2.94 -4.96 2.55
CA PHE A 118 2.99 -4.21 3.80
C PHE A 118 2.33 -2.84 3.62
N ALA A 119 1.90 -2.25 4.73
CA ALA A 119 1.47 -0.87 4.75
C ALA A 119 2.67 0.05 5.00
N GLU A 120 2.73 1.15 4.26
CA GLU A 120 3.79 2.15 4.34
C GLU A 120 3.17 3.53 4.55
N TYR A 121 3.73 4.31 5.46
CA TYR A 121 3.32 5.68 5.72
C TYR A 121 4.36 6.61 5.11
N PRO A 122 4.07 7.23 3.95
CA PRO A 122 5.03 8.10 3.28
C PRO A 122 5.45 9.30 4.13
N GLU A 123 6.74 9.62 4.05
CA GLU A 123 7.37 10.71 4.77
C GLU A 123 7.65 11.90 3.85
N ASP A 124 7.98 13.04 4.48
CA ASP A 124 8.51 14.25 3.84
C ASP A 124 7.64 14.78 2.70
N ILE A 125 6.31 14.80 2.93
CA ILE A 125 5.36 15.39 1.99
C ILE A 125 5.43 16.91 2.14
N GLU A 126 5.85 17.58 1.08
CA GLU A 126 5.91 19.04 1.03
C GLU A 126 4.58 19.64 0.58
N LEU A 127 4.15 20.69 1.27
CA LEU A 127 2.99 21.49 0.88
C LEU A 127 3.38 22.97 0.86
N TYR A 128 3.12 23.58 -0.27
CA TYR A 128 3.18 25.05 -0.47
C TYR A 128 1.77 25.57 -0.62
N GLY A 129 1.41 26.59 0.15
CA GLY A 129 0.07 27.15 0.12
C GLY A 129 0.09 28.68 0.07
N PHE A 130 -0.89 29.23 -0.62
CA PHE A 130 -1.21 30.64 -0.63
C PHE A 130 -2.70 30.83 -0.35
N SER A 131 -3.01 31.77 0.52
CA SER A 131 -4.41 32.16 0.78
C SER A 131 -4.59 33.68 0.76
N PHE A 132 -5.79 34.12 0.47
CA PHE A 132 -6.18 35.51 0.65
C PHE A 132 -7.60 35.59 1.21
N ASN A 133 -7.84 36.65 1.98
CA ASN A 133 -9.16 36.99 2.51
C ASN A 133 -9.33 38.50 2.44
N THR A 134 -10.39 38.97 1.76
CA THR A 134 -10.67 40.38 1.55
C THR A 134 -12.17 40.69 1.65
N THR A 135 -12.50 41.94 1.93
CA THR A 135 -13.89 42.43 1.88
C THR A 135 -13.98 43.50 0.81
N LEU A 136 -14.85 43.30 -0.17
CA LEU A 136 -15.07 44.28 -1.24
C LEU A 136 -15.86 45.47 -0.66
N GLU A 137 -15.18 46.64 -0.60
CA GLU A 137 -15.76 47.87 -0.11
C GLU A 137 -16.98 48.28 -0.95
N GLY A 138 -18.03 48.74 -0.28
CA GLY A 138 -19.26 49.20 -0.92
C GLY A 138 -20.29 48.11 -1.20
N SER A 139 -19.89 46.84 -1.31
CA SER A 139 -20.84 45.72 -1.52
C SER A 139 -21.07 44.88 -0.26
N GLY A 140 -20.16 44.93 0.70
CA GLY A 140 -20.17 44.05 1.89
C GLY A 140 -19.87 42.57 1.59
N ILE A 141 -19.42 42.25 0.38
CA ILE A 141 -19.09 40.89 -0.02
C ILE A 141 -17.69 40.51 0.50
N ALA A 142 -17.61 39.43 1.26
CA ALA A 142 -16.33 38.81 1.61
C ALA A 142 -15.89 37.85 0.49
N LEU A 143 -14.64 37.99 0.05
CA LEU A 143 -14.00 37.13 -0.95
C LEU A 143 -12.79 36.47 -0.31
N GLN A 144 -12.72 35.15 -0.40
CA GLN A 144 -11.58 34.36 0.08
C GLN A 144 -11.17 33.30 -0.94
N GLY A 145 -9.90 32.96 -0.93
CA GLY A 145 -9.37 31.92 -1.81
C GLY A 145 -8.11 31.29 -1.25
N GLU A 146 -7.90 30.05 -1.65
CA GLU A 146 -6.73 29.28 -1.27
C GLU A 146 -6.25 28.44 -2.46
N ILE A 147 -4.93 28.33 -2.62
CA ILE A 147 -4.26 27.42 -3.56
C ILE A 147 -3.21 26.66 -2.77
N SER A 148 -3.19 25.35 -2.93
CA SER A 148 -2.12 24.49 -2.39
C SER A 148 -1.46 23.66 -3.49
N TYR A 149 -0.15 23.50 -3.38
CA TYR A 149 0.66 22.68 -4.28
C TYR A 149 1.49 21.68 -3.49
N ARG A 150 1.43 20.42 -3.89
CA ARG A 150 2.17 19.30 -3.28
C ARG A 150 2.95 18.58 -4.38
N PRO A 151 4.26 18.85 -4.53
CA PRO A 151 5.07 18.28 -5.62
C PRO A 151 5.25 16.76 -5.49
N ASN A 152 5.25 16.24 -4.28
CA ASN A 152 5.53 14.84 -3.96
C ASN A 152 4.38 14.15 -3.23
N GLN A 153 3.11 14.51 -3.54
CA GLN A 153 1.95 13.84 -2.95
C GLN A 153 1.92 12.36 -3.35
N PRO A 154 2.09 11.43 -2.40
CA PRO A 154 1.97 10.01 -2.69
C PRO A 154 0.51 9.65 -3.00
N LEU A 155 0.33 8.85 -4.03
CA LEU A 155 -0.98 8.33 -4.45
C LEU A 155 -0.96 6.82 -4.44
N GLN A 156 -1.99 6.21 -3.83
CA GLN A 156 -2.16 4.77 -3.90
C GLN A 156 -2.45 4.37 -5.34
N ILE A 157 -1.65 3.44 -5.85
CA ILE A 157 -1.96 2.72 -7.07
C ILE A 157 -3.03 1.68 -6.75
N ASP A 158 -3.87 1.33 -7.73
CA ASP A 158 -4.86 0.28 -7.58
C ASP A 158 -4.23 -0.98 -6.98
N ASP A 159 -4.82 -1.51 -5.91
CA ASP A 159 -4.29 -2.63 -5.13
C ASP A 159 -4.25 -3.94 -5.93
N VAL A 160 -5.18 -4.14 -6.86
CA VAL A 160 -5.20 -5.29 -7.76
C VAL A 160 -4.04 -5.21 -8.78
N GLU A 161 -3.79 -4.02 -9.33
CA GLU A 161 -2.65 -3.78 -10.21
C GLU A 161 -1.32 -4.00 -9.50
N LEU A 162 -1.21 -3.55 -8.25
CA LEU A 162 -0.04 -3.78 -7.42
C LEU A 162 0.17 -5.28 -7.17
N LEU A 163 -0.88 -5.99 -6.79
CA LEU A 163 -0.84 -7.43 -6.55
C LEU A 163 -0.42 -8.20 -7.82
N PHE A 164 -0.98 -7.86 -8.96
CA PHE A 164 -0.61 -8.50 -10.23
C PHE A 164 0.85 -8.20 -10.61
N SER A 165 1.34 -7.02 -10.31
CA SER A 165 2.74 -6.67 -10.49
C SER A 165 3.65 -7.53 -9.62
N VAL A 166 3.34 -7.65 -8.33
CA VAL A 166 4.07 -8.50 -7.36
C VAL A 166 4.12 -9.95 -7.80
N LEU A 167 3.04 -10.45 -8.40
CA LEU A 167 2.90 -11.84 -8.84
C LEU A 167 3.37 -12.09 -10.27
N SER A 168 3.73 -11.05 -11.01
CA SER A 168 4.11 -11.17 -12.43
C SER A 168 5.24 -12.17 -12.70
N PRO A 169 6.23 -12.41 -11.82
CA PRO A 169 7.25 -13.44 -12.04
C PRO A 169 6.67 -14.85 -12.14
N LEU A 170 5.51 -15.13 -11.52
CA LEU A 170 4.85 -16.43 -11.64
C LEU A 170 4.39 -16.76 -13.05
N ASN A 171 4.23 -15.75 -13.94
CA ASN A 171 3.86 -15.98 -15.33
C ASN A 171 4.85 -16.89 -16.08
N ALA A 172 6.11 -16.96 -15.62
CA ALA A 172 7.11 -17.82 -16.20
C ALA A 172 6.89 -19.31 -15.90
N VAL A 173 6.19 -19.63 -14.80
CA VAL A 173 6.00 -21.01 -14.32
C VAL A 173 4.56 -21.49 -14.46
N ILE A 174 3.60 -20.58 -14.71
CA ILE A 174 2.19 -20.93 -14.90
C ILE A 174 1.97 -21.37 -16.37
N PRO A 175 1.44 -22.59 -16.63
CA PRO A 175 1.18 -23.06 -17.98
C PRO A 175 0.16 -22.18 -18.71
N GLN A 176 0.45 -21.85 -19.98
CA GLN A 176 -0.47 -21.14 -20.86
C GLN A 176 -1.65 -22.02 -21.28
N PRO A 177 -2.87 -21.51 -21.47
CA PRO A 177 -3.29 -20.09 -21.51
C PRO A 177 -3.90 -19.57 -20.20
N VAL A 178 -3.62 -20.16 -19.04
CA VAL A 178 -4.33 -19.88 -17.78
C VAL A 178 -3.74 -18.62 -17.09
N ASN A 179 -4.64 -17.72 -16.70
CA ASN A 179 -4.45 -16.58 -15.79
C ASN A 179 -3.04 -15.98 -15.72
N ARG A 180 -2.78 -15.00 -16.59
CA ARG A 180 -1.56 -14.20 -16.48
C ARG A 180 -1.77 -13.07 -15.48
N PHE A 181 -0.82 -12.90 -14.60
CA PHE A 181 -0.71 -11.69 -13.79
C PHE A 181 -0.16 -10.56 -14.67
N ILE A 182 -1.07 -9.82 -15.31
CA ILE A 182 -0.74 -8.69 -16.17
C ILE A 182 -1.09 -7.42 -15.42
N SER A 183 -0.09 -6.59 -15.18
CA SER A 183 -0.25 -5.28 -14.55
C SER A 183 0.22 -4.17 -15.48
N ARG A 184 -0.43 -3.00 -15.39
CA ARG A 184 0.00 -1.78 -16.07
C ARG A 184 1.28 -1.21 -15.47
N LEU A 185 1.64 -1.61 -14.27
CA LEU A 185 2.90 -1.25 -13.62
C LEU A 185 4.11 -1.95 -14.24
N GLY A 186 3.87 -2.91 -15.14
CA GLY A 186 4.88 -3.73 -15.76
C GLY A 186 4.99 -5.12 -15.14
N SER A 187 5.93 -5.91 -15.63
CA SER A 187 6.26 -7.22 -15.09
C SER A 187 7.69 -7.23 -14.60
N TYR A 188 7.88 -7.82 -13.44
CA TYR A 188 9.21 -8.02 -12.87
C TYR A 188 9.75 -9.37 -13.34
N ALA A 189 11.04 -9.40 -13.65
CA ALA A 189 11.75 -10.67 -13.84
C ALA A 189 12.08 -11.29 -12.47
N PRO A 190 12.04 -12.62 -12.34
CA PRO A 190 12.42 -13.31 -11.11
C PRO A 190 13.91 -13.14 -10.80
#